data_5290138a07f45872aefd4a848c2eb713
#
_entry.id   5290138a07f45872aefd4a848c2eb713
#
_cell.length_a   1.000
_cell.length_b   1.000
_cell.length_c   1.000
_cell.angle_alpha   90.00
_cell.angle_beta   90.00
_cell.angle_gamma   90.00
#
_symmetry.space_group_name_H-M   'P 1'
#
loop_
_entity.id
_entity.type
_entity.pdbx_description
1 polymer ?
#
loop_
_entity_poly.entity_id
_entity_poly.type
_entity_poly.pdbx_seq_one_letter_code
_entity_poly.pdbx_strand_id
1 'polypeptide(L)'
;MDSLNHVTRRSFLVSTAAFPVALAAQSASGIPIGLELYSVRDNLAKDLPGTLQAVSRMGYQVVEFFAPYFAWTPERAREVRAILDGTGMRCNSTHNGLDSFSASGLPHAIELNHILGTHYIVLASPGKVKSLDDYRKVADTLSHVQASLKAEGLSAGYHNHDAEFRPLEGTRPIEIIAANTPHDLMLQLDVGTCVEAGSDPVAWVKANPGRIRSMHLKDWSPVLGYKAIFNEGSVPWQKLLEAAESVGGVEYYLIEQEQSADPMATVQSCLANYRRLRGA
;
A
#
# COMPACT_ATOMS: atom_id res chain seq x y z
N MET A 1 -62.92 -41.74 -37.14
CA MET A 1 -63.27 -40.28 -37.31
C MET A 1 -62.43 -39.51 -36.37
N ASP A 2 -61.36 -38.95 -36.90
CA ASP A 2 -60.29 -38.32 -36.18
C ASP A 2 -60.64 -36.89 -35.86
N SER A 3 -60.28 -36.41 -34.63
CA SER A 3 -60.23 -35.03 -34.32
C SER A 3 -58.87 -34.72 -33.70
N LEU A 4 -58.09 -34.04 -34.48
CA LEU A 4 -56.70 -33.53 -34.13
C LEU A 4 -56.75 -32.35 -33.15
N ASN A 5 -56.09 -32.53 -32.00
CA ASN A 5 -55.83 -31.46 -31.04
C ASN A 5 -54.65 -30.67 -31.48
N HIS A 6 -54.83 -29.35 -31.75
CA HIS A 6 -53.81 -28.41 -31.96
C HIS A 6 -53.25 -27.88 -30.61
N VAL A 7 -51.98 -28.21 -30.32
CA VAL A 7 -51.22 -27.62 -29.21
C VAL A 7 -50.47 -26.41 -29.73
N THR A 8 -50.84 -25.22 -29.27
CA THR A 8 -50.13 -23.95 -29.55
C THR A 8 -48.93 -23.81 -28.63
N ARG A 9 -47.72 -23.82 -29.22
CA ARG A 9 -46.46 -23.53 -28.55
C ARG A 9 -46.35 -22.01 -28.32
N ARG A 10 -46.47 -21.55 -27.07
CA ARG A 10 -46.06 -20.19 -26.68
C ARG A 10 -44.56 -20.19 -26.46
N SER A 11 -43.84 -19.51 -27.34
CA SER A 11 -42.40 -19.24 -27.20
C SER A 11 -42.19 -18.16 -26.15
N PHE A 12 -41.55 -18.53 -25.02
CA PHE A 12 -41.05 -17.57 -24.06
C PHE A 12 -39.69 -17.08 -24.55
N LEU A 13 -39.62 -15.81 -24.96
CA LEU A 13 -38.36 -15.09 -25.19
C LEU A 13 -37.81 -14.64 -23.83
N VAL A 14 -36.79 -15.33 -23.34
CA VAL A 14 -35.97 -14.85 -22.20
C VAL A 14 -34.94 -13.91 -22.75
N SER A 15 -35.14 -12.60 -22.54
CA SER A 15 -34.10 -11.58 -22.80
C SER A 15 -33.06 -11.64 -21.68
N THR A 16 -31.92 -12.25 -21.96
CA THR A 16 -30.73 -12.15 -21.10
C THR A 16 -30.09 -10.78 -21.33
N ALA A 17 -30.29 -9.85 -20.39
CA ALA A 17 -29.53 -8.62 -20.34
C ALA A 17 -28.08 -8.97 -19.92
N ALA A 18 -27.17 -8.95 -20.89
CA ALA A 18 -25.75 -9.04 -20.61
C ALA A 18 -25.28 -7.72 -20.01
N PHE A 19 -25.03 -7.67 -18.70
CA PHE A 19 -24.27 -6.60 -18.09
C PHE A 19 -22.82 -6.71 -18.56
N PRO A 20 -22.19 -5.63 -19.08
CA PRO A 20 -20.78 -5.66 -19.36
C PRO A 20 -20.03 -5.74 -18.01
N VAL A 21 -19.46 -6.89 -17.70
CA VAL A 21 -18.43 -7.01 -16.67
C VAL A 21 -17.24 -6.25 -17.22
N ALA A 22 -16.97 -5.08 -16.64
CA ALA A 22 -15.72 -4.38 -16.90
C ALA A 22 -14.58 -5.29 -16.43
N LEU A 23 -13.89 -5.92 -17.38
CA LEU A 23 -12.65 -6.64 -17.13
C LEU A 23 -11.63 -5.58 -16.64
N ALA A 24 -11.38 -5.53 -15.34
CA ALA A 24 -10.24 -4.78 -14.81
C ALA A 24 -8.99 -5.34 -15.49
N ALA A 25 -8.28 -4.50 -16.25
CA ALA A 25 -7.02 -4.88 -16.87
C ALA A 25 -6.06 -5.30 -15.74
N GLN A 26 -5.75 -6.60 -15.66
CA GLN A 26 -4.72 -7.11 -14.76
C GLN A 26 -3.40 -6.47 -15.14
N SER A 27 -2.66 -5.97 -14.14
CA SER A 27 -1.29 -5.49 -14.38
C SER A 27 -0.46 -6.62 -15.02
N ALA A 28 0.44 -6.27 -15.96
CA ALA A 28 1.23 -7.24 -16.71
C ALA A 28 2.06 -8.21 -15.83
N SER A 29 2.32 -7.85 -14.56
CA SER A 29 3.02 -8.68 -13.57
C SER A 29 2.12 -9.49 -12.65
N GLY A 30 0.80 -9.29 -12.67
CA GLY A 30 -0.11 -9.86 -11.68
C GLY A 30 -0.01 -9.26 -10.27
N ILE A 31 0.96 -8.37 -10.01
CA ILE A 31 1.15 -7.69 -8.73
C ILE A 31 0.18 -6.51 -8.64
N PRO A 32 -0.67 -6.45 -7.58
CA PRO A 32 -1.65 -5.39 -7.44
C PRO A 32 -1.02 -4.01 -7.28
N ILE A 33 -1.63 -3.00 -7.93
CA ILE A 33 -1.27 -1.59 -7.76
C ILE A 33 -2.28 -0.89 -6.87
N GLY A 34 -1.78 -0.21 -5.88
CA GLY A 34 -2.56 0.51 -4.88
C GLY A 34 -2.19 1.98 -4.76
N LEU A 35 -2.87 2.64 -3.84
CA LEU A 35 -2.65 4.03 -3.47
C LEU A 35 -2.42 4.15 -1.95
N GLU A 36 -1.33 4.81 -1.55
CA GLU A 36 -1.22 5.36 -0.21
C GLU A 36 -2.15 6.57 -0.10
N LEU A 37 -3.15 6.46 0.77
CA LEU A 37 -4.25 7.43 0.88
C LEU A 37 -3.81 8.80 1.46
N TYR A 38 -2.61 8.87 2.03
CA TYR A 38 -2.01 10.15 2.41
C TYR A 38 -1.86 11.09 1.20
N SER A 39 -1.68 10.55 0.01
CA SER A 39 -1.65 11.30 -1.25
C SER A 39 -2.91 12.13 -1.48
N VAL A 40 -4.06 11.66 -1.03
CA VAL A 40 -5.39 12.28 -1.20
C VAL A 40 -6.04 12.63 0.14
N ARG A 41 -5.23 12.84 1.20
CA ARG A 41 -5.68 13.05 2.58
C ARG A 41 -6.74 14.11 2.77
N ASP A 42 -6.65 15.23 2.03
CA ASP A 42 -7.62 16.32 2.14
C ASP A 42 -8.97 15.95 1.51
N ASN A 43 -8.96 15.17 0.44
CA ASN A 43 -10.16 14.63 -0.19
C ASN A 43 -10.80 13.58 0.72
N LEU A 44 -9.97 12.69 1.29
CA LEU A 44 -10.39 11.64 2.21
C LEU A 44 -11.03 12.22 3.49
N ALA A 45 -10.45 13.29 4.04
CA ALA A 45 -10.99 13.97 5.22
C ALA A 45 -12.34 14.64 4.96
N LYS A 46 -12.58 15.14 3.75
CA LYS A 46 -13.83 15.78 3.34
C LYS A 46 -14.94 14.77 3.03
N ASP A 47 -14.59 13.73 2.27
CA ASP A 47 -15.53 12.71 1.78
C ASP A 47 -14.79 11.38 1.59
N LEU A 48 -14.69 10.59 2.65
CA LEU A 48 -14.04 9.28 2.59
C LEU A 48 -14.73 8.33 1.59
N PRO A 49 -16.07 8.14 1.62
CA PRO A 49 -16.75 7.25 0.68
C PRO A 49 -16.54 7.65 -0.77
N GLY A 50 -16.76 8.92 -1.10
CA GLY A 50 -16.61 9.44 -2.46
C GLY A 50 -15.18 9.36 -2.97
N THR A 51 -14.19 9.60 -2.08
CA THR A 51 -12.77 9.50 -2.42
C THR A 51 -12.39 8.05 -2.72
N LEU A 52 -12.77 7.08 -1.89
CA LEU A 52 -12.50 5.66 -2.14
C LEU A 52 -13.16 5.18 -3.44
N GLN A 53 -14.41 5.58 -3.70
CA GLN A 53 -15.08 5.28 -4.96
C GLN A 53 -14.35 5.88 -6.17
N ALA A 54 -13.85 7.11 -6.06
CA ALA A 54 -13.07 7.74 -7.13
C ALA A 54 -11.75 7.02 -7.38
N VAL A 55 -11.02 6.65 -6.33
CA VAL A 55 -9.77 5.87 -6.39
C VAL A 55 -10.01 4.51 -7.06
N SER A 56 -11.09 3.81 -6.70
CA SER A 56 -11.49 2.55 -7.36
C SER A 56 -11.79 2.74 -8.85
N ARG A 57 -12.55 3.79 -9.22
CA ARG A 57 -12.86 4.09 -10.64
C ARG A 57 -11.62 4.41 -11.49
N MET A 58 -10.53 4.93 -10.89
CA MET A 58 -9.25 5.08 -11.58
C MET A 58 -8.60 3.73 -11.89
N GLY A 59 -8.97 2.68 -11.15
CA GLY A 59 -8.49 1.31 -11.31
C GLY A 59 -7.38 0.92 -10.34
N TYR A 60 -7.26 1.59 -9.21
CA TYR A 60 -6.49 1.12 -8.07
C TYR A 60 -7.16 -0.12 -7.45
N GLN A 61 -6.36 -1.10 -7.05
CA GLN A 61 -6.83 -2.39 -6.53
C GLN A 61 -6.64 -2.52 -5.02
N VAL A 62 -5.68 -1.78 -4.48
CA VAL A 62 -5.28 -1.80 -3.08
C VAL A 62 -5.23 -0.37 -2.55
N VAL A 63 -5.49 -0.19 -1.27
CA VAL A 63 -5.25 1.07 -0.55
C VAL A 63 -4.49 0.81 0.73
N GLU A 64 -3.77 1.83 1.19
CA GLU A 64 -3.17 1.87 2.52
C GLU A 64 -3.73 3.07 3.27
N PHE A 65 -4.24 2.84 4.49
CA PHE A 65 -4.68 3.91 5.38
C PHE A 65 -3.52 4.35 6.24
N PHE A 66 -3.48 5.66 6.55
CA PHE A 66 -2.47 6.29 7.41
C PHE A 66 -3.02 6.61 8.81
N ALA A 67 -2.16 7.06 9.72
CA ALA A 67 -2.38 7.18 11.15
C ALA A 67 -3.78 7.60 11.67
N PRO A 68 -4.56 8.52 11.08
CA PRO A 68 -5.90 8.87 11.56
C PRO A 68 -6.88 7.71 11.68
N TYR A 69 -6.68 6.61 10.93
CA TYR A 69 -7.53 5.42 11.02
C TYR A 69 -7.48 4.79 12.42
N PHE A 70 -6.37 4.93 13.13
CA PHE A 70 -6.18 4.34 14.46
C PHE A 70 -7.15 4.92 15.53
N ALA A 71 -7.71 6.10 15.26
CA ALA A 71 -8.75 6.69 16.10
C ALA A 71 -10.17 6.19 15.78
N TRP A 72 -10.35 5.30 14.79
CA TRP A 72 -11.68 4.77 14.46
C TRP A 72 -12.18 3.81 15.53
N THR A 73 -13.50 3.81 15.70
CA THR A 73 -14.16 2.73 16.41
C THR A 73 -14.27 1.49 15.51
N PRO A 74 -14.47 0.29 16.09
CA PRO A 74 -14.72 -0.91 15.28
C PRO A 74 -15.91 -0.76 14.32
N GLU A 75 -16.96 -0.02 14.71
CA GLU A 75 -18.12 0.28 13.85
C GLU A 75 -17.69 1.10 12.63
N ARG A 76 -16.88 2.14 12.85
CA ARG A 76 -16.36 2.97 11.75
C ARG A 76 -15.47 2.16 10.81
N ALA A 77 -14.64 1.29 11.34
CA ALA A 77 -13.82 0.40 10.53
C ALA A 77 -14.67 -0.56 9.67
N ARG A 78 -15.78 -1.09 10.22
CA ARG A 78 -16.74 -1.94 9.44
C ARG A 78 -17.43 -1.16 8.32
N GLU A 79 -17.82 0.10 8.58
CA GLU A 79 -18.38 0.97 7.53
C GLU A 79 -17.38 1.17 6.37
N VAL A 80 -16.11 1.45 6.69
CA VAL A 80 -15.05 1.61 5.69
C VAL A 80 -14.78 0.30 4.96
N ARG A 81 -14.74 -0.82 5.67
CA ARG A 81 -14.61 -2.15 5.06
C ARG A 81 -15.73 -2.43 4.07
N ALA A 82 -16.97 -2.13 4.40
CA ALA A 82 -18.10 -2.30 3.48
C ALA A 82 -17.95 -1.47 2.19
N ILE A 83 -17.35 -0.27 2.28
CA ILE A 83 -17.05 0.55 1.10
C ILE A 83 -15.96 -0.12 0.25
N LEU A 84 -14.90 -0.65 0.86
CA LEU A 84 -13.84 -1.38 0.16
C LEU A 84 -14.42 -2.60 -0.56
N ASP A 85 -15.24 -3.39 0.12
CA ASP A 85 -15.89 -4.56 -0.46
C ASP A 85 -16.79 -4.17 -1.64
N GLY A 86 -17.59 -3.11 -1.50
CA GLY A 86 -18.47 -2.59 -2.56
C GLY A 86 -17.73 -2.02 -3.77
N THR A 87 -16.46 -1.63 -3.60
CA THR A 87 -15.60 -1.11 -4.68
C THR A 87 -14.65 -2.17 -5.24
N GLY A 88 -14.56 -3.34 -4.63
CA GLY A 88 -13.62 -4.40 -4.98
C GLY A 88 -12.16 -4.09 -4.61
N MET A 89 -11.90 -3.02 -3.85
CA MET A 89 -10.56 -2.71 -3.35
C MET A 89 -10.24 -3.47 -2.07
N ARG A 90 -8.96 -3.67 -1.81
CA ARG A 90 -8.44 -4.27 -0.57
C ARG A 90 -7.59 -3.29 0.19
N CYS A 91 -7.51 -3.46 1.50
CA CYS A 91 -6.52 -2.80 2.34
C CYS A 91 -5.49 -3.86 2.77
N ASN A 92 -4.25 -3.79 2.27
CA ASN A 92 -3.25 -4.81 2.59
C ASN A 92 -2.38 -4.40 3.78
N SER A 93 -2.27 -3.12 4.05
CA SER A 93 -1.46 -2.55 5.13
C SER A 93 -2.05 -1.24 5.64
N THR A 94 -1.58 -0.85 6.82
CA THR A 94 -1.90 0.44 7.44
C THR A 94 -0.63 1.08 7.99
N HIS A 95 -0.49 2.41 7.86
CA HIS A 95 0.58 3.20 8.46
C HIS A 95 0.24 3.62 9.90
N ASN A 96 1.17 3.44 10.80
CA ASN A 96 0.98 3.58 12.24
C ASN A 96 2.11 4.37 12.91
N GLY A 97 1.78 4.97 14.05
CA GLY A 97 2.77 5.45 15.03
C GLY A 97 3.13 4.37 16.05
N LEU A 98 4.11 4.67 16.92
CA LEU A 98 4.55 3.76 17.98
C LEU A 98 3.42 3.35 18.95
N ASP A 99 2.41 4.19 19.15
CA ASP A 99 1.30 3.89 20.04
C ASP A 99 0.54 2.61 19.65
N SER A 100 0.44 2.32 18.36
CA SER A 100 -0.18 1.10 17.83
C SER A 100 0.58 -0.18 18.18
N PHE A 101 1.84 -0.06 18.57
CA PHE A 101 2.72 -1.18 18.96
C PHE A 101 2.93 -1.24 20.47
N SER A 102 2.31 -0.34 21.24
CA SER A 102 2.36 -0.36 22.71
C SER A 102 1.48 -1.48 23.28
N ALA A 103 1.74 -1.89 24.53
CA ALA A 103 0.92 -2.89 25.20
C ALA A 103 -0.57 -2.52 25.27
N SER A 104 -0.89 -1.23 25.36
CA SER A 104 -2.28 -0.72 25.40
C SER A 104 -2.87 -0.50 24.00
N GLY A 105 -2.09 -0.16 22.99
CA GLY A 105 -2.57 0.15 21.64
C GLY A 105 -2.65 -1.06 20.72
N LEU A 106 -1.78 -2.05 20.91
CA LEU A 106 -1.67 -3.22 20.03
C LEU A 106 -2.99 -4.01 19.89
N PRO A 107 -3.77 -4.27 20.95
CA PRO A 107 -5.06 -4.96 20.78
C PRO A 107 -6.03 -4.20 19.88
N HIS A 108 -6.09 -2.88 20.00
CA HIS A 108 -6.94 -2.04 19.14
C HIS A 108 -6.43 -2.02 17.70
N ALA A 109 -5.11 -1.92 17.47
CA ALA A 109 -4.52 -2.02 16.14
C ALA A 109 -4.87 -3.36 15.48
N ILE A 110 -4.76 -4.48 16.19
CA ILE A 110 -5.12 -5.80 15.70
C ILE A 110 -6.61 -5.85 15.31
N GLU A 111 -7.51 -5.39 16.17
CA GLU A 111 -8.95 -5.39 15.90
C GLU A 111 -9.31 -4.60 14.65
N LEU A 112 -8.79 -3.37 14.50
CA LEU A 112 -9.05 -2.54 13.33
C LEU A 112 -8.50 -3.19 12.05
N ASN A 113 -7.30 -3.76 12.11
CA ASN A 113 -6.66 -4.37 10.95
C ASN A 113 -7.35 -5.69 10.54
N HIS A 114 -7.87 -6.48 11.47
CA HIS A 114 -8.73 -7.62 11.16
C HIS A 114 -10.03 -7.18 10.47
N ILE A 115 -10.69 -6.13 10.95
CA ILE A 115 -11.91 -5.58 10.32
C ILE A 115 -11.60 -5.10 8.89
N LEU A 116 -10.52 -4.36 8.70
CA LEU A 116 -10.10 -3.86 7.40
C LEU A 116 -9.61 -5.00 6.47
N GLY A 117 -9.21 -6.14 7.02
CA GLY A 117 -8.70 -7.29 6.29
C GLY A 117 -7.27 -7.11 5.81
N THR A 118 -6.44 -6.42 6.59
CA THR A 118 -5.02 -6.20 6.27
C THR A 118 -4.18 -7.41 6.60
N HIS A 119 -2.94 -7.41 6.09
CA HIS A 119 -1.90 -8.38 6.45
C HIS A 119 -0.76 -7.72 7.24
N TYR A 120 -0.59 -6.41 7.10
CA TYR A 120 0.55 -5.68 7.66
C TYR A 120 0.12 -4.46 8.47
N ILE A 121 0.67 -4.36 9.70
CA ILE A 121 0.64 -3.17 10.53
C ILE A 121 2.03 -2.53 10.42
N VAL A 122 2.15 -1.42 9.70
CA VAL A 122 3.44 -0.82 9.34
C VAL A 122 3.73 0.37 10.24
N LEU A 123 4.88 0.35 10.91
CA LEU A 123 5.38 1.52 11.62
C LEU A 123 5.97 2.51 10.60
N ALA A 124 5.28 3.62 10.38
CA ALA A 124 5.70 4.71 9.49
C ALA A 124 6.15 5.96 10.25
N SER A 125 5.84 6.04 11.54
CA SER A 125 6.24 7.18 12.37
C SER A 125 6.83 6.72 13.70
N PRO A 126 8.15 6.49 13.77
CA PRO A 126 8.83 6.03 14.98
C PRO A 126 8.94 7.12 16.07
N GLY A 127 8.41 8.32 15.82
CA GLY A 127 8.50 9.45 16.75
C GLY A 127 9.87 10.14 16.68
N LYS A 128 10.31 10.70 17.82
CA LYS A 128 11.59 11.42 17.89
C LYS A 128 12.74 10.46 18.12
N VAL A 129 13.34 9.97 17.04
CA VAL A 129 14.58 9.19 17.07
C VAL A 129 15.77 10.11 16.76
N LYS A 130 16.85 10.02 17.56
CA LYS A 130 18.00 10.93 17.48
C LYS A 130 19.34 10.19 17.45
N SER A 131 19.37 8.91 17.74
CA SER A 131 20.57 8.10 17.82
C SER A 131 20.34 6.71 17.22
N LEU A 132 21.41 6.00 16.87
CA LEU A 132 21.31 4.60 16.45
C LEU A 132 20.72 3.70 17.54
N ASP A 133 20.90 4.07 18.82
CA ASP A 133 20.32 3.34 19.94
C ASP A 133 18.79 3.49 19.99
N ASP A 134 18.25 4.66 19.63
CA ASP A 134 16.80 4.83 19.52
C ASP A 134 16.23 3.96 18.39
N TYR A 135 16.93 3.82 17.25
CA TYR A 135 16.53 2.89 16.19
C TYR A 135 16.61 1.43 16.61
N ARG A 136 17.57 1.03 17.47
CA ARG A 136 17.60 -0.31 18.08
C ARG A 136 16.35 -0.55 18.92
N LYS A 137 15.95 0.42 19.76
CA LYS A 137 14.72 0.32 20.57
C LYS A 137 13.46 0.19 19.71
N VAL A 138 13.41 0.89 18.56
CA VAL A 138 12.34 0.72 17.57
C VAL A 138 12.34 -0.71 17.01
N ALA A 139 13.50 -1.22 16.62
CA ALA A 139 13.63 -2.60 16.11
C ALA A 139 13.23 -3.63 17.17
N ASP A 140 13.62 -3.42 18.43
CA ASP A 140 13.24 -4.28 19.57
C ASP A 140 11.72 -4.27 19.78
N THR A 141 11.08 -3.10 19.71
CA THR A 141 9.61 -2.96 19.80
C THR A 141 8.92 -3.77 18.71
N LEU A 142 9.34 -3.61 17.46
CA LEU A 142 8.77 -4.34 16.32
C LEU A 142 8.99 -5.85 16.44
N SER A 143 10.19 -6.25 16.86
CA SER A 143 10.53 -7.67 17.05
C SER A 143 9.71 -8.30 18.17
N HIS A 144 9.46 -7.56 19.25
CA HIS A 144 8.65 -8.03 20.38
C HIS A 144 7.19 -8.31 19.98
N VAL A 145 6.59 -7.41 19.20
CA VAL A 145 5.17 -7.56 18.81
C VAL A 145 4.96 -8.54 17.64
N GLN A 146 6.01 -8.83 16.87
CA GLN A 146 5.92 -9.68 15.68
C GLN A 146 5.33 -11.07 15.99
N ALA A 147 5.75 -11.69 17.09
CA ALA A 147 5.23 -13.01 17.48
C ALA A 147 3.73 -12.97 17.80
N SER A 148 3.27 -11.92 18.49
CA SER A 148 1.84 -11.71 18.80
C SER A 148 1.03 -11.44 17.54
N LEU A 149 1.53 -10.60 16.63
CA LEU A 149 0.88 -10.32 15.35
C LEU A 149 0.76 -11.57 14.49
N LYS A 150 1.79 -12.42 14.44
CA LYS A 150 1.75 -13.69 13.70
C LYS A 150 0.72 -14.66 14.23
N ALA A 151 0.50 -14.70 15.54
CA ALA A 151 -0.55 -15.52 16.13
C ALA A 151 -1.95 -15.08 15.68
N GLU A 152 -2.10 -13.80 15.32
CA GLU A 152 -3.33 -13.19 14.79
C GLU A 152 -3.39 -13.19 13.24
N GLY A 153 -2.43 -13.83 12.55
CA GLY A 153 -2.37 -13.84 11.09
C GLY A 153 -1.93 -12.51 10.46
N LEU A 154 -1.35 -11.61 11.28
CA LEU A 154 -0.81 -10.32 10.87
C LEU A 154 0.71 -10.31 10.93
N SER A 155 1.34 -9.27 10.41
CA SER A 155 2.78 -9.06 10.49
C SER A 155 3.09 -7.58 10.71
N ALA A 156 4.18 -7.31 11.44
CA ALA A 156 4.72 -5.96 11.53
C ALA A 156 5.47 -5.59 10.25
N GLY A 157 5.51 -4.30 9.95
CA GLY A 157 6.37 -3.71 8.93
C GLY A 157 7.03 -2.43 9.42
N TYR A 158 8.09 -2.03 8.73
CA TYR A 158 8.73 -0.72 8.92
C TYR A 158 8.75 0.02 7.59
N HIS A 159 8.28 1.26 7.58
CA HIS A 159 8.34 2.18 6.46
C HIS A 159 9.40 3.24 6.71
N ASN A 160 10.28 3.46 5.74
CA ASN A 160 11.35 4.45 5.84
C ASN A 160 10.93 5.82 5.32
N HIS A 161 11.64 6.84 5.81
CA HIS A 161 11.76 8.15 5.19
C HIS A 161 13.23 8.41 4.81
N ASP A 162 13.56 9.64 4.44
CA ASP A 162 14.93 10.02 4.04
C ASP A 162 15.94 9.89 5.17
N ALA A 163 15.52 10.20 6.40
CA ALA A 163 16.37 10.17 7.59
C ALA A 163 17.00 8.81 7.84
N GLU A 164 16.28 7.72 7.59
CA GLU A 164 16.78 6.37 7.80
C GLU A 164 17.84 5.95 6.77
N PHE A 165 17.86 6.59 5.61
CA PHE A 165 18.89 6.36 4.59
C PHE A 165 20.07 7.32 4.67
N ARG A 166 19.98 8.40 5.47
CA ARG A 166 21.11 9.31 5.72
C ARG A 166 22.01 8.75 6.82
N PRO A 167 23.35 8.76 6.66
CA PRO A 167 24.24 8.30 7.71
C PRO A 167 24.06 9.09 9.01
N LEU A 168 23.84 8.38 10.10
CA LEU A 168 23.86 8.85 11.47
C LEU A 168 24.98 8.11 12.19
N GLU A 169 25.93 8.84 12.81
CA GLU A 169 27.10 8.21 13.47
C GLU A 169 27.87 7.24 12.53
N GLY A 170 27.89 7.54 11.22
CA GLY A 170 28.57 6.71 10.20
C GLY A 170 27.83 5.48 9.70
N THR A 171 26.60 5.22 10.21
CA THR A 171 25.77 4.08 9.81
C THR A 171 24.39 4.57 9.38
N ARG A 172 23.79 3.98 8.36
CA ARG A 172 22.41 4.30 7.98
C ARG A 172 21.43 3.64 8.96
N PRO A 173 20.52 4.41 9.60
CA PRO A 173 19.56 3.87 10.54
C PRO A 173 18.72 2.70 10.01
N ILE A 174 18.40 2.70 8.71
CA ILE A 174 17.64 1.62 8.08
C ILE A 174 18.38 0.26 8.17
N GLU A 175 19.71 0.26 8.18
CA GLU A 175 20.53 -0.94 8.36
C GLU A 175 20.41 -1.49 9.79
N ILE A 176 20.27 -0.59 10.77
CA ILE A 176 20.02 -0.99 12.16
C ILE A 176 18.64 -1.66 12.28
N ILE A 177 17.61 -1.08 11.67
CA ILE A 177 16.27 -1.70 11.62
C ILE A 177 16.35 -3.07 10.95
N ALA A 178 16.97 -3.16 9.77
CA ALA A 178 17.06 -4.42 9.03
C ALA A 178 17.82 -5.52 9.78
N ALA A 179 18.93 -5.17 10.45
CA ALA A 179 19.79 -6.12 11.16
C ALA A 179 19.19 -6.58 12.49
N ASN A 180 18.33 -5.78 13.14
CA ASN A 180 17.81 -6.06 14.49
C ASN A 180 16.32 -6.46 14.48
N THR A 181 15.73 -6.72 13.30
CA THR A 181 14.35 -7.23 13.20
C THR A 181 14.32 -8.61 12.54
N PRO A 182 13.33 -9.46 12.85
CA PRO A 182 13.17 -10.77 12.23
C PRO A 182 13.11 -10.67 10.70
N HIS A 183 13.63 -11.68 10.00
CA HIS A 183 13.69 -11.70 8.54
C HIS A 183 12.29 -11.66 7.88
N ASP A 184 11.27 -12.13 8.57
CA ASP A 184 9.89 -12.12 8.09
C ASP A 184 9.12 -10.80 8.39
N LEU A 185 9.75 -9.84 9.10
CA LEU A 185 9.23 -8.49 9.23
C LEU A 185 9.42 -7.74 7.91
N MET A 186 8.34 -7.14 7.41
CA MET A 186 8.35 -6.38 6.16
C MET A 186 9.19 -5.10 6.30
N LEU A 187 10.05 -4.85 5.31
CA LEU A 187 10.69 -3.56 5.09
C LEU A 187 9.97 -2.90 3.90
N GLN A 188 9.00 -2.04 4.19
CA GLN A 188 8.27 -1.29 3.16
C GLN A 188 9.16 -0.13 2.68
N LEU A 189 9.58 -0.19 1.41
CA LEU A 189 10.50 0.80 0.86
C LEU A 189 9.75 2.01 0.29
N ASP A 190 9.94 3.20 0.88
CA ASP A 190 9.67 4.45 0.18
C ASP A 190 10.86 4.76 -0.74
N VAL A 191 10.60 4.67 -2.02
CA VAL A 191 11.63 4.78 -3.04
C VAL A 191 12.12 6.21 -3.19
N GLY A 192 11.22 7.19 -3.17
CA GLY A 192 11.54 8.60 -3.35
C GLY A 192 12.46 9.13 -2.24
N THR A 193 12.16 8.78 -0.99
CA THR A 193 12.96 9.20 0.16
C THR A 193 14.32 8.50 0.20
N CYS A 194 14.40 7.25 -0.25
CA CYS A 194 15.67 6.54 -0.43
C CYS A 194 16.58 7.24 -1.46
N VAL A 195 16.01 7.62 -2.61
CA VAL A 195 16.76 8.31 -3.68
C VAL A 195 17.14 9.74 -3.28
N GLU A 196 16.25 10.48 -2.61
CA GLU A 196 16.56 11.81 -2.06
C GLU A 196 17.73 11.77 -1.08
N ALA A 197 17.81 10.74 -0.26
CA ALA A 197 18.93 10.54 0.66
C ALA A 197 20.23 10.14 -0.06
N GLY A 198 20.24 10.02 -1.39
CA GLY A 198 21.41 9.63 -2.18
C GLY A 198 21.70 8.13 -2.14
N SER A 199 20.76 7.31 -1.71
CA SER A 199 20.91 5.85 -1.64
C SER A 199 20.38 5.18 -2.91
N ASP A 200 20.92 3.99 -3.22
CA ASP A 200 20.49 3.18 -4.36
C ASP A 200 19.37 2.21 -3.93
N PRO A 201 18.12 2.42 -4.39
CA PRO A 201 16.99 1.56 -4.03
C PRO A 201 17.12 0.14 -4.60
N VAL A 202 17.79 -0.03 -5.73
CA VAL A 202 18.01 -1.37 -6.34
C VAL A 202 19.00 -2.17 -5.48
N ALA A 203 20.08 -1.53 -5.04
CA ALA A 203 21.04 -2.15 -4.14
C ALA A 203 20.38 -2.52 -2.80
N TRP A 204 19.51 -1.64 -2.26
CA TRP A 204 18.77 -1.92 -1.04
C TRP A 204 17.83 -3.13 -1.15
N VAL A 205 17.06 -3.23 -2.23
CA VAL A 205 16.19 -4.39 -2.49
C VAL A 205 17.02 -5.68 -2.56
N LYS A 206 18.15 -5.68 -3.29
CA LYS A 206 19.02 -6.85 -3.42
C LYS A 206 19.70 -7.27 -2.12
N ALA A 207 19.96 -6.32 -1.22
CA ALA A 207 20.53 -6.59 0.11
C ALA A 207 19.51 -7.15 1.10
N ASN A 208 18.21 -7.03 0.83
CA ASN A 208 17.12 -7.46 1.72
C ASN A 208 16.14 -8.41 1.01
N PRO A 209 16.61 -9.57 0.49
CA PRO A 209 15.76 -10.48 -0.29
C PRO A 209 14.57 -10.99 0.53
N GLY A 210 13.38 -11.02 -0.09
CA GLY A 210 12.15 -11.51 0.54
C GLY A 210 11.52 -10.57 1.58
N ARG A 211 12.14 -9.41 1.86
CA ARG A 211 11.66 -8.48 2.88
C ARG A 211 10.95 -7.25 2.33
N ILE A 212 11.11 -6.94 1.03
CA ILE A 212 10.51 -5.75 0.38
C ILE A 212 9.13 -6.13 -0.17
N ARG A 213 8.21 -6.52 0.72
CA ARG A 213 6.89 -7.02 0.32
C ARG A 213 5.94 -5.95 -0.18
N SER A 214 6.23 -4.69 0.13
CA SER A 214 5.54 -3.52 -0.40
C SER A 214 6.51 -2.40 -0.69
N MET A 215 6.21 -1.59 -1.70
CA MET A 215 6.97 -0.38 -2.02
C MET A 215 6.01 0.78 -2.26
N HIS A 216 6.39 1.95 -1.72
CA HIS A 216 5.79 3.22 -2.13
C HIS A 216 6.48 3.71 -3.40
N LEU A 217 5.71 3.70 -4.48
CA LEU A 217 6.13 4.20 -5.78
C LEU A 217 6.04 5.73 -5.81
N LYS A 218 6.87 6.35 -4.99
CA LYS A 218 7.04 7.79 -4.86
C LYS A 218 8.25 8.19 -5.68
N ASP A 219 8.09 9.08 -6.65
CA ASP A 219 9.20 9.56 -7.45
C ASP A 219 9.81 10.82 -6.85
N TRP A 220 11.07 11.05 -7.20
CA TRP A 220 11.83 12.22 -6.78
C TRP A 220 12.86 12.61 -7.84
N SER A 221 13.19 13.89 -7.91
CA SER A 221 14.33 14.38 -8.67
C SER A 221 14.91 15.66 -8.05
N PRO A 222 16.19 15.98 -8.30
CA PRO A 222 16.80 17.22 -7.82
C PRO A 222 16.09 18.49 -8.30
N VAL A 223 15.36 18.43 -9.42
CA VAL A 223 14.69 19.58 -10.04
C VAL A 223 13.27 19.73 -9.51
N LEU A 224 12.51 18.64 -9.44
CA LEU A 224 11.09 18.66 -9.09
C LEU A 224 10.83 18.36 -7.61
N GLY A 225 11.81 17.80 -6.90
CA GLY A 225 11.60 17.24 -5.56
C GLY A 225 10.50 16.18 -5.61
N TYR A 226 9.65 16.15 -4.59
CA TYR A 226 8.47 15.26 -4.50
C TYR A 226 7.26 15.73 -5.33
N LYS A 227 7.40 16.77 -6.15
CA LYS A 227 6.37 17.11 -7.16
C LYS A 227 6.46 16.22 -8.39
N ALA A 228 7.52 15.42 -8.51
CA ALA A 228 7.67 14.48 -9.61
C ALA A 228 6.49 13.49 -9.65
N ILE A 229 5.84 13.39 -10.79
CA ILE A 229 4.85 12.36 -11.07
C ILE A 229 5.60 11.05 -11.33
N PHE A 230 5.02 9.92 -10.99
CA PHE A 230 5.64 8.61 -11.21
C PHE A 230 6.26 8.49 -12.62
N ASN A 231 7.53 8.09 -12.68
CA ASN A 231 8.34 7.94 -13.90
C ASN A 231 8.67 9.27 -14.63
N GLU A 232 8.57 10.40 -13.93
CA GLU A 232 9.03 11.72 -14.42
C GLU A 232 10.21 12.26 -13.59
N GLY A 233 10.62 11.52 -12.56
CA GLY A 233 11.73 11.84 -11.69
C GLY A 233 13.05 11.17 -12.09
N SER A 234 13.85 10.84 -11.09
CA SER A 234 15.20 10.26 -11.26
C SER A 234 15.29 8.79 -10.82
N VAL A 235 14.19 8.18 -10.41
CA VAL A 235 14.17 6.80 -9.95
C VAL A 235 14.34 5.83 -11.14
N PRO A 236 15.25 4.83 -11.06
CA PRO A 236 15.45 3.85 -12.12
C PRO A 236 14.37 2.75 -12.09
N TRP A 237 13.11 3.11 -12.32
CA TRP A 237 11.92 2.29 -12.10
C TRP A 237 11.99 0.90 -12.70
N GLN A 238 12.38 0.77 -13.96
CA GLN A 238 12.42 -0.54 -14.62
C GLN A 238 13.33 -1.52 -13.87
N LYS A 239 14.57 -1.11 -13.56
CA LYS A 239 15.55 -1.95 -12.83
C LYS A 239 15.09 -2.24 -11.41
N LEU A 240 14.43 -1.27 -10.77
CA LEU A 240 13.93 -1.42 -9.40
C LEU A 240 12.77 -2.41 -9.34
N LEU A 241 11.79 -2.30 -10.24
CA LEU A 241 10.66 -3.23 -10.31
C LEU A 241 11.14 -4.66 -10.63
N GLU A 242 12.10 -4.83 -11.56
CA GLU A 242 12.73 -6.12 -11.84
C GLU A 242 13.41 -6.72 -10.59
N ALA A 243 14.13 -5.92 -9.80
CA ALA A 243 14.74 -6.38 -8.56
C ALA A 243 13.70 -6.74 -7.49
N ALA A 244 12.67 -5.90 -7.32
CA ALA A 244 11.60 -6.13 -6.37
C ALA A 244 10.84 -7.44 -6.66
N GLU A 245 10.56 -7.70 -7.93
CA GLU A 245 9.83 -8.89 -8.40
C GLU A 245 10.68 -10.16 -8.42
N SER A 246 12.00 -10.05 -8.64
CA SER A 246 12.87 -11.22 -8.71
C SER A 246 13.42 -11.66 -7.36
N VAL A 247 13.81 -10.72 -6.50
CA VAL A 247 14.45 -11.03 -5.20
C VAL A 247 13.82 -10.33 -4.00
N GLY A 248 13.14 -9.19 -4.20
CA GLY A 248 12.57 -8.39 -3.11
C GLY A 248 11.42 -9.08 -2.39
N GLY A 249 10.64 -9.89 -3.10
CA GLY A 249 9.48 -10.59 -2.57
C GLY A 249 8.22 -9.70 -2.54
N VAL A 250 8.11 -8.72 -3.44
CA VAL A 250 7.01 -7.75 -3.46
C VAL A 250 5.66 -8.43 -3.71
N GLU A 251 4.67 -8.06 -2.90
CA GLU A 251 3.30 -8.58 -2.94
C GLU A 251 2.32 -7.54 -3.52
N TYR A 252 2.59 -6.25 -3.35
CA TYR A 252 1.79 -5.14 -3.88
C TYR A 252 2.61 -3.85 -3.95
N TYR A 253 2.20 -2.95 -4.81
CA TYR A 253 2.76 -1.60 -4.95
C TYR A 253 1.75 -0.56 -4.49
N LEU A 254 2.25 0.57 -3.96
CA LEU A 254 1.45 1.71 -3.54
C LEU A 254 2.01 2.97 -4.21
N ILE A 255 1.23 3.60 -5.07
CA ILE A 255 1.58 4.93 -5.57
C ILE A 255 1.44 5.92 -4.40
N GLU A 256 2.42 6.82 -4.28
CA GLU A 256 2.37 7.93 -3.35
C GLU A 256 2.86 9.21 -4.02
N GLN A 257 2.12 10.32 -3.81
CA GLN A 257 2.51 11.65 -4.24
C GLN A 257 1.91 12.70 -3.29
N GLU A 258 2.76 13.46 -2.58
CA GLU A 258 2.33 14.29 -1.46
C GLU A 258 2.23 15.79 -1.78
N GLN A 259 2.86 16.25 -2.87
CA GLN A 259 3.03 17.67 -3.19
C GLN A 259 2.31 18.06 -4.48
N SER A 260 0.99 17.95 -4.47
CA SER A 260 0.14 18.33 -5.61
C SER A 260 -0.91 19.38 -5.23
N ALA A 261 -1.19 20.29 -6.15
CA ALA A 261 -2.30 21.23 -6.05
C ALA A 261 -3.65 20.54 -6.40
N ASP A 262 -3.62 19.47 -7.18
CA ASP A 262 -4.78 18.61 -7.50
C ASP A 262 -4.39 17.14 -7.27
N PRO A 263 -4.50 16.65 -6.01
CA PRO A 263 -4.08 15.30 -5.67
C PRO A 263 -4.78 14.21 -6.49
N MET A 264 -6.09 14.35 -6.75
CA MET A 264 -6.86 13.34 -7.49
C MET A 264 -6.40 13.20 -8.94
N ALA A 265 -6.21 14.31 -9.64
CA ALA A 265 -5.67 14.31 -11.01
C ALA A 265 -4.23 13.77 -11.04
N THR A 266 -3.43 14.10 -10.03
CA THR A 266 -2.03 13.68 -9.95
C THR A 266 -1.91 12.17 -9.73
N VAL A 267 -2.65 11.58 -8.79
CA VAL A 267 -2.58 10.13 -8.58
C VAL A 267 -3.12 9.37 -9.79
N GLN A 268 -4.10 9.93 -10.52
CA GLN A 268 -4.54 9.36 -11.78
C GLN A 268 -3.43 9.36 -12.84
N SER A 269 -2.66 10.45 -12.93
CA SER A 269 -1.51 10.57 -13.84
C SER A 269 -0.38 9.61 -13.47
N CYS A 270 -0.09 9.47 -12.16
CA CYS A 270 0.88 8.48 -11.67
C CYS A 270 0.49 7.05 -12.08
N LEU A 271 -0.77 6.69 -11.93
CA LEU A 271 -1.27 5.38 -12.33
C LEU A 271 -1.18 5.16 -13.86
N ALA A 272 -1.49 6.19 -14.64
CA ALA A 272 -1.36 6.12 -16.10
C ALA A 272 0.10 5.92 -16.54
N ASN A 273 1.05 6.61 -15.89
CA ASN A 273 2.48 6.45 -16.16
C ASN A 273 2.98 5.07 -15.72
N TYR A 274 2.51 4.55 -14.57
CA TYR A 274 2.81 3.19 -14.13
C TYR A 274 2.34 2.15 -15.16
N ARG A 275 1.09 2.24 -15.61
CA ARG A 275 0.56 1.34 -16.64
C ARG A 275 1.37 1.40 -17.94
N ARG A 276 1.72 2.61 -18.38
CA ARG A 276 2.58 2.79 -19.59
C ARG A 276 3.95 2.13 -19.42
N LEU A 277 4.59 2.29 -18.27
CA LEU A 277 5.87 1.63 -17.97
C LEU A 277 5.74 0.11 -17.99
N ARG A 278 4.59 -0.42 -17.53
CA ARG A 278 4.30 -1.87 -17.48
C ARG A 278 3.79 -2.44 -18.82
N GLY A 279 3.56 -1.61 -19.84
CA GLY A 279 3.03 -2.04 -21.13
C GLY A 279 1.54 -2.41 -21.08
N ALA A 280 0.76 -1.81 -20.16
CA ALA A 280 -0.66 -2.07 -19.95
C ALA A 280 -1.52 -0.85 -20.31
#